data_3a8d638911349f9d229d9215ae6459ba
#
_entry.id   3a8d638911349f9d229d9215ae6459ba
#
_cell.length_a   1.000
_cell.length_b   1.000
_cell.length_c   1.000
_cell.angle_alpha   90.00
_cell.angle_beta   90.00
_cell.angle_gamma   90.00
#
_symmetry.space_group_name_H-M   'P 1'
#
loop_
_entity.id
_entity.type
_entity.pdbx_description
1 polymer ?
#
loop_
_entity_poly.entity_id
_entity_poly.type
_entity_poly.pdbx_seq_one_letter_code
_entity_poly.pdbx_strand_id
1 'polypeptide(L)'
;MKFFAVLGLSAALITGCGGPSTSVSPSASTSASPSASPSGSSSDCAAVQQDWAAGGISSDWSGANLVNCDLSGANLGEGKFVGADLSGANLSGANLYVADLSNANLTGANLTDAISISLLLEGANLTDASLTGVVFESGYFSGANFTRANFTNATLLVADLTGADLTGTNLTNATFVEVKMPDGTLRSDNCGPPYCVP
;
A
#
# COMPACT_ATOMS: atom_id res chain seq x y z
N MET A 1 -26.61 -10.36 -2.38
CA MET A 1 -26.52 -9.80 -3.73
C MET A 1 -26.70 -8.30 -3.63
N LYS A 2 -25.64 -7.52 -3.58
CA LYS A 2 -25.72 -6.05 -3.70
C LYS A 2 -24.63 -5.65 -4.69
N PHE A 3 -25.07 -5.30 -5.89
CA PHE A 3 -24.24 -4.76 -6.94
C PHE A 3 -23.84 -3.32 -6.58
N PHE A 4 -22.57 -3.01 -6.53
CA PHE A 4 -22.10 -1.63 -6.54
C PHE A 4 -22.01 -1.16 -7.98
N ALA A 5 -22.85 -0.18 -8.30
CA ALA A 5 -22.89 0.46 -9.60
C ALA A 5 -21.70 1.42 -9.71
N VAL A 6 -20.91 1.25 -10.77
CA VAL A 6 -19.90 2.22 -11.22
C VAL A 6 -20.65 3.40 -11.83
N LEU A 7 -20.57 4.58 -11.20
CA LEU A 7 -21.08 5.81 -11.78
C LEU A 7 -20.11 6.32 -12.85
N GLY A 8 -20.59 6.30 -14.09
CA GLY A 8 -19.94 6.95 -15.21
C GLY A 8 -19.96 8.47 -15.07
N LEU A 9 -18.80 9.10 -15.26
CA LEU A 9 -18.68 10.56 -15.33
C LEU A 9 -18.99 11.04 -16.74
N SER A 10 -20.07 11.83 -16.84
CA SER A 10 -20.51 12.46 -18.09
C SER A 10 -19.60 13.64 -18.41
N ALA A 11 -19.04 13.66 -19.61
CA ALA A 11 -18.29 14.80 -20.15
C ALA A 11 -19.27 15.92 -20.56
N ALA A 12 -19.10 17.11 -20.01
CA ALA A 12 -19.76 18.31 -20.48
C ALA A 12 -18.83 19.05 -21.45
N LEU A 13 -19.26 19.14 -22.72
CA LEU A 13 -18.66 20.02 -23.72
C LEU A 13 -18.98 21.48 -23.38
N ILE A 14 -17.95 22.31 -23.30
CA ILE A 14 -18.09 23.76 -23.39
C ILE A 14 -17.31 24.25 -24.61
N THR A 15 -18.06 24.73 -25.61
CA THR A 15 -17.58 25.49 -26.75
C THR A 15 -17.48 26.98 -26.39
N GLY A 16 -16.39 27.63 -26.75
CA GLY A 16 -16.35 29.08 -26.68
C GLY A 16 -14.98 29.73 -26.98
N CYS A 17 -14.81 30.18 -28.21
CA CYS A 17 -14.10 31.34 -28.76
C CYS A 17 -12.74 31.83 -28.20
N GLY A 18 -11.68 31.72 -28.96
CA GLY A 18 -11.08 32.76 -29.82
C GLY A 18 -10.03 33.68 -29.22
N GLY A 19 -8.72 33.51 -29.65
CA GLY A 19 -7.68 34.50 -29.80
C GLY A 19 -6.50 34.40 -28.83
N PRO A 20 -5.31 34.99 -29.13
CA PRO A 20 -4.41 34.53 -30.18
C PRO A 20 -3.18 33.75 -29.65
N SER A 21 -2.62 32.97 -30.55
CA SER A 21 -1.43 32.13 -30.39
C SER A 21 -0.18 32.92 -29.96
N THR A 22 0.39 32.56 -28.82
CA THR A 22 1.83 32.73 -28.61
C THR A 22 2.42 31.32 -28.49
N SER A 23 3.24 30.98 -29.47
CA SER A 23 4.01 29.75 -29.53
C SER A 23 5.07 29.77 -28.42
N VAL A 24 4.85 28.98 -27.38
CA VAL A 24 5.91 28.58 -26.45
C VAL A 24 6.26 27.12 -26.77
N SER A 25 7.44 26.91 -27.33
CA SER A 25 8.03 25.58 -27.49
C SER A 25 8.00 24.83 -26.17
N PRO A 26 7.58 23.56 -26.15
CA PRO A 26 7.77 22.73 -24.96
C PRO A 26 9.26 22.43 -24.85
N SER A 27 9.91 23.05 -23.88
CA SER A 27 11.24 22.59 -23.42
C SER A 27 11.13 21.14 -23.00
N ALA A 28 12.04 20.34 -23.54
CA ALA A 28 12.17 18.93 -23.23
C ALA A 28 12.15 18.70 -21.72
N SER A 29 11.17 17.93 -21.25
CA SER A 29 11.21 17.34 -19.92
C SER A 29 12.35 16.32 -19.91
N THR A 30 13.47 16.71 -19.35
CA THR A 30 14.49 15.76 -18.90
C THR A 30 13.86 14.94 -17.80
N SER A 31 13.55 13.69 -18.09
CA SER A 31 13.28 12.68 -17.08
C SER A 31 14.58 12.47 -16.30
N ALA A 32 14.79 13.27 -15.28
CA ALA A 32 15.79 13.00 -14.26
C ALA A 32 15.21 11.89 -13.38
N SER A 33 15.65 10.67 -13.62
CA SER A 33 15.55 9.61 -12.63
C SER A 33 16.26 10.12 -11.36
N PRO A 34 15.58 10.25 -10.21
CA PRO A 34 16.28 10.59 -8.99
C PRO A 34 17.09 9.39 -8.54
N SER A 35 18.36 9.37 -8.90
CA SER A 35 19.34 8.52 -8.25
C SER A 35 19.68 9.18 -6.91
N ALA A 36 18.79 9.07 -5.95
CA ALA A 36 19.01 9.54 -4.59
C ALA A 36 19.59 8.41 -3.76
N SER A 37 20.86 8.54 -3.41
CA SER A 37 21.41 7.84 -2.24
C SER A 37 20.63 8.27 -0.99
N PRO A 38 20.23 7.36 -0.09
CA PRO A 38 19.43 7.69 1.07
C PRO A 38 20.25 8.52 2.07
N SER A 39 20.07 9.82 2.04
CA SER A 39 20.47 10.68 3.15
C SER A 39 19.22 11.06 3.91
N GLY A 40 19.02 10.43 5.09
CA GLY A 40 17.85 10.62 5.91
C GLY A 40 17.55 12.08 6.22
N SER A 41 16.59 12.65 5.52
CA SER A 41 16.06 13.97 5.83
C SER A 41 14.56 13.98 5.61
N SER A 42 13.86 14.83 6.36
CA SER A 42 12.46 15.17 6.18
C SER A 42 12.09 15.62 4.75
N SER A 43 13.05 15.68 3.84
CA SER A 43 12.89 16.01 2.43
C SER A 43 12.12 14.93 1.66
N ASP A 44 12.34 13.64 1.96
CA ASP A 44 11.69 12.56 1.22
C ASP A 44 10.20 12.49 1.53
N CYS A 45 9.81 12.75 2.79
CA CYS A 45 8.42 12.90 3.18
C CYS A 45 7.69 13.98 2.38
N ALA A 46 8.27 15.19 2.34
CA ALA A 46 7.68 16.30 1.62
C ALA A 46 7.60 16.02 0.11
N ALA A 47 8.62 15.36 -0.43
CA ALA A 47 8.68 15.01 -1.85
C ALA A 47 7.60 13.98 -2.23
N VAL A 48 7.42 12.90 -1.43
CA VAL A 48 6.34 11.92 -1.65
C VAL A 48 4.96 12.58 -1.53
N GLN A 49 4.77 13.46 -0.54
CA GLN A 49 3.50 14.18 -0.36
C GLN A 49 3.20 15.13 -1.54
N GLN A 50 4.22 15.80 -2.07
CA GLN A 50 4.08 16.66 -3.25
C GLN A 50 3.78 15.85 -4.51
N ASP A 51 4.46 14.73 -4.70
CA ASP A 51 4.26 13.83 -5.82
C ASP A 51 2.83 13.27 -5.82
N TRP A 52 2.38 12.76 -4.68
CA TRP A 52 1.00 12.33 -4.50
C TRP A 52 -0.01 13.47 -4.77
N ALA A 53 0.21 14.66 -4.23
CA ALA A 53 -0.67 15.80 -4.43
C ALA A 53 -0.73 16.27 -5.90
N ALA A 54 0.35 16.03 -6.67
CA ALA A 54 0.42 16.29 -8.10
C ALA A 54 -0.22 15.18 -8.96
N GLY A 55 -0.71 14.09 -8.33
CA GLY A 55 -1.29 12.95 -9.03
C GLY A 55 -0.25 11.96 -9.56
N GLY A 56 0.99 12.01 -9.06
CA GLY A 56 2.03 11.04 -9.36
C GLY A 56 1.68 9.68 -8.74
N ILE A 57 1.50 8.67 -9.58
CA ILE A 57 1.07 7.33 -9.15
C ILE A 57 2.07 6.22 -9.49
N SER A 58 3.23 6.56 -10.02
CA SER A 58 4.22 5.55 -10.44
C SER A 58 5.64 5.97 -10.12
N SER A 59 5.81 6.74 -9.05
CA SER A 59 7.12 7.23 -8.65
C SER A 59 7.95 6.14 -7.98
N ASP A 60 9.27 6.23 -8.17
CA ASP A 60 10.24 5.32 -7.58
C ASP A 60 10.83 5.94 -6.31
N TRP A 61 10.38 5.45 -5.16
CA TRP A 61 10.80 5.83 -3.81
C TRP A 61 11.59 4.71 -3.14
N SER A 62 12.21 3.83 -3.94
CA SER A 62 13.01 2.73 -3.43
C SER A 62 14.15 3.25 -2.55
N GLY A 63 14.26 2.70 -1.34
CA GLY A 63 15.25 3.12 -0.34
C GLY A 63 15.02 4.50 0.28
N ALA A 64 13.88 5.17 0.01
CA ALA A 64 13.59 6.47 0.59
C ALA A 64 13.48 6.41 2.13
N ASN A 65 13.84 7.49 2.80
CA ASN A 65 13.64 7.64 4.23
C ASN A 65 12.31 8.35 4.52
N LEU A 66 11.30 7.56 4.89
CA LEU A 66 9.94 7.99 5.17
C LEU A 66 9.56 7.76 6.64
N VAL A 67 10.56 7.74 7.53
CA VAL A 67 10.38 7.52 8.98
C VAL A 67 9.43 8.55 9.56
N ASN A 68 8.37 8.08 10.25
CA ASN A 68 7.32 8.90 10.86
C ASN A 68 6.58 9.84 9.87
N CYS A 69 6.65 9.60 8.56
CA CYS A 69 5.92 10.38 7.58
C CYS A 69 4.40 10.26 7.77
N ASP A 70 3.69 11.38 7.64
CA ASP A 70 2.23 11.36 7.53
C ASP A 70 1.82 11.19 6.05
N LEU A 71 1.40 9.97 5.72
CA LEU A 71 0.90 9.55 4.40
C LEU A 71 -0.55 9.08 4.53
N SER A 72 -1.28 9.59 5.55
CA SER A 72 -2.67 9.21 5.79
C SER A 72 -3.57 9.59 4.61
N GLY A 73 -4.39 8.65 4.16
CA GLY A 73 -5.27 8.81 3.00
C GLY A 73 -4.56 9.01 1.66
N ALA A 74 -3.21 8.86 1.62
CA ALA A 74 -2.45 9.05 0.41
C ALA A 74 -2.83 8.02 -0.68
N ASN A 75 -2.84 8.48 -1.94
CA ASN A 75 -2.89 7.56 -3.07
C ASN A 75 -1.45 7.19 -3.47
N LEU A 76 -0.97 6.05 -2.97
CA LEU A 76 0.36 5.50 -3.22
C LEU A 76 0.30 4.31 -4.20
N GLY A 77 -0.80 4.19 -4.92
CA GLY A 77 -1.00 3.10 -5.89
C GLY A 77 0.09 3.09 -6.95
N GLU A 78 0.54 1.88 -7.33
CA GLU A 78 1.61 1.63 -8.29
C GLU A 78 2.98 2.21 -7.90
N GLY A 79 3.09 2.82 -6.71
CA GLY A 79 4.34 3.37 -6.18
C GLY A 79 5.34 2.28 -5.83
N LYS A 80 6.64 2.54 -6.07
CA LYS A 80 7.74 1.66 -5.70
C LYS A 80 8.41 2.17 -4.44
N PHE A 81 8.34 1.39 -3.38
CA PHE A 81 8.92 1.67 -2.06
C PHE A 81 9.85 0.53 -1.62
N VAL A 82 10.48 -0.15 -2.58
CA VAL A 82 11.34 -1.31 -2.31
C VAL A 82 12.48 -0.90 -1.38
N GLY A 83 12.57 -1.56 -0.21
CA GLY A 83 13.59 -1.27 0.80
C GLY A 83 13.49 0.11 1.44
N ALA A 84 12.39 0.86 1.25
CA ALA A 84 12.19 2.15 1.91
C ALA A 84 12.05 1.98 3.43
N ASP A 85 12.45 2.98 4.21
CA ASP A 85 12.22 3.04 5.64
C ASP A 85 10.96 3.86 5.95
N LEU A 86 9.87 3.15 6.23
CA LEU A 86 8.55 3.66 6.60
C LEU A 86 8.27 3.42 8.09
N SER A 87 9.31 3.22 8.92
CA SER A 87 9.12 2.95 10.34
C SER A 87 8.37 4.09 11.03
N GLY A 88 7.32 3.74 11.76
CA GLY A 88 6.41 4.68 12.42
C GLY A 88 5.59 5.56 11.48
N ALA A 89 5.64 5.38 10.17
CA ALA A 89 4.85 6.17 9.23
C ALA A 89 3.35 5.96 9.43
N ASN A 90 2.57 7.02 9.19
CA ASN A 90 1.11 6.97 9.19
C ASN A 90 0.58 6.76 7.77
N LEU A 91 0.15 5.55 7.48
CA LEU A 91 -0.46 5.12 6.21
C LEU A 91 -1.96 4.84 6.37
N SER A 92 -2.60 5.39 7.43
CA SER A 92 -4.01 5.10 7.70
C SER A 92 -4.90 5.55 6.55
N GLY A 93 -5.77 4.66 6.09
CA GLY A 93 -6.66 4.90 4.95
C GLY A 93 -5.95 5.07 3.61
N ALA A 94 -4.64 4.81 3.51
CA ALA A 94 -3.91 4.94 2.26
C ALA A 94 -4.41 3.91 1.22
N ASN A 95 -4.39 4.32 -0.05
CA ASN A 95 -4.57 3.42 -1.18
C ASN A 95 -3.19 2.92 -1.64
N LEU A 96 -2.98 1.61 -1.50
CA LEU A 96 -1.74 0.90 -1.85
C LEU A 96 -1.93 -0.04 -3.05
N TYR A 97 -2.86 0.29 -3.96
CA TYR A 97 -3.15 -0.52 -5.15
C TYR A 97 -1.88 -0.82 -5.96
N VAL A 98 -1.52 -2.10 -6.09
CA VAL A 98 -0.31 -2.57 -6.81
C VAL A 98 1.00 -1.90 -6.32
N ALA A 99 1.03 -1.36 -5.11
CA ALA A 99 2.25 -0.78 -4.57
C ALA A 99 3.29 -1.86 -4.26
N ASP A 100 4.56 -1.54 -4.45
CA ASP A 100 5.68 -2.43 -4.14
C ASP A 100 6.42 -1.93 -2.89
N LEU A 101 6.18 -2.59 -1.77
CA LEU A 101 6.80 -2.38 -0.47
C LEU A 101 7.75 -3.55 -0.11
N SER A 102 8.22 -4.30 -1.10
CA SER A 102 9.11 -5.44 -0.88
C SER A 102 10.37 -5.00 -0.13
N ASN A 103 10.74 -5.75 0.91
CA ASN A 103 11.87 -5.47 1.80
C ASN A 103 11.81 -4.11 2.53
N ALA A 104 10.69 -3.39 2.50
CA ALA A 104 10.53 -2.14 3.24
C ALA A 104 10.50 -2.38 4.75
N ASN A 105 10.95 -1.37 5.51
CA ASN A 105 10.83 -1.34 6.96
C ASN A 105 9.56 -0.57 7.36
N LEU A 106 8.54 -1.28 7.80
CA LEU A 106 7.25 -0.77 8.27
C LEU A 106 7.08 -0.97 9.78
N THR A 107 8.19 -1.09 10.53
CA THR A 107 8.14 -1.31 11.98
C THR A 107 7.33 -0.21 12.66
N GLY A 108 6.27 -0.60 13.39
CA GLY A 108 5.39 0.33 14.10
C GLY A 108 4.56 1.26 13.20
N ALA A 109 4.54 1.04 11.88
CA ALA A 109 3.73 1.84 10.97
C ALA A 109 2.22 1.65 11.22
N ASN A 110 1.44 2.70 10.96
CA ASN A 110 -0.01 2.67 11.06
C ASN A 110 -0.65 2.52 9.67
N LEU A 111 -1.14 1.32 9.35
CA LEU A 111 -1.87 1.02 8.12
C LEU A 111 -3.38 0.86 8.37
N THR A 112 -3.90 1.36 9.49
CA THR A 112 -5.33 1.22 9.83
C THR A 112 -6.22 1.63 8.65
N ASP A 113 -7.18 0.77 8.29
CA ASP A 113 -8.12 0.98 7.17
C ASP A 113 -7.47 1.20 5.79
N ALA A 114 -6.19 0.89 5.63
CA ALA A 114 -5.56 0.91 4.31
C ALA A 114 -6.16 -0.17 3.40
N ILE A 115 -6.21 0.13 2.11
CA ILE A 115 -6.77 -0.78 1.10
C ILE A 115 -5.76 -1.07 0.00
N SER A 116 -5.75 -2.29 -0.49
CA SER A 116 -4.95 -2.65 -1.66
C SER A 116 -5.49 -3.86 -2.40
N ILE A 117 -5.21 -3.88 -3.70
CA ILE A 117 -5.25 -5.08 -4.54
C ILE A 117 -3.84 -5.30 -5.05
N SER A 118 -3.33 -6.53 -4.95
CA SER A 118 -1.99 -6.94 -5.42
C SER A 118 -0.83 -6.17 -4.76
N LEU A 119 -0.92 -5.92 -3.43
CA LEU A 119 0.16 -5.34 -2.65
C LEU A 119 1.35 -6.30 -2.56
N LEU A 120 2.57 -5.79 -2.81
CA LEU A 120 3.80 -6.54 -2.63
C LEU A 120 4.45 -6.15 -1.29
N LEU A 121 4.62 -7.11 -0.39
CA LEU A 121 5.27 -6.98 0.93
C LEU A 121 6.30 -8.10 1.14
N GLU A 122 6.81 -8.69 0.07
CA GLU A 122 7.77 -9.78 0.17
C GLU A 122 9.00 -9.36 0.97
N GLY A 123 9.31 -10.10 2.05
CA GLY A 123 10.42 -9.80 2.94
C GLY A 123 10.33 -8.50 3.73
N ALA A 124 9.20 -7.78 3.69
CA ALA A 124 9.02 -6.54 4.45
C ALA A 124 8.95 -6.79 5.96
N ASN A 125 9.37 -5.80 6.75
CA ASN A 125 9.31 -5.86 8.20
C ASN A 125 8.14 -5.00 8.74
N LEU A 126 7.08 -5.66 9.21
CA LEU A 126 5.88 -5.04 9.80
C LEU A 126 5.79 -5.32 11.31
N THR A 127 6.92 -5.51 11.99
CA THR A 127 6.95 -5.71 13.44
C THR A 127 6.22 -4.58 14.15
N ASP A 128 5.30 -4.90 15.06
CA ASP A 128 4.48 -3.94 15.83
C ASP A 128 3.58 -3.01 14.97
N ALA A 129 3.41 -3.27 13.68
CA ALA A 129 2.56 -2.44 12.83
C ALA A 129 1.06 -2.61 13.14
N SER A 130 0.29 -1.53 12.97
CA SER A 130 -1.18 -1.59 13.02
C SER A 130 -1.75 -1.85 11.63
N LEU A 131 -2.40 -2.99 11.46
CA LEU A 131 -3.13 -3.39 10.25
C LEU A 131 -4.63 -3.56 10.56
N THR A 132 -5.11 -2.78 11.53
CA THR A 132 -6.52 -2.83 11.95
C THR A 132 -7.43 -2.41 10.80
N GLY A 133 -8.43 -3.23 10.48
CA GLY A 133 -9.43 -2.92 9.46
C GLY A 133 -8.92 -2.90 8.01
N VAL A 134 -7.66 -3.30 7.74
CA VAL A 134 -7.14 -3.35 6.37
C VAL A 134 -7.97 -4.29 5.49
N VAL A 135 -8.05 -3.95 4.19
CA VAL A 135 -8.62 -4.83 3.17
C VAL A 135 -7.56 -5.06 2.10
N PHE A 136 -6.98 -6.27 2.10
CA PHE A 136 -5.95 -6.67 1.14
C PHE A 136 -6.47 -7.82 0.28
N GLU A 137 -6.50 -7.59 -1.02
CA GLU A 137 -6.87 -8.59 -2.03
C GLU A 137 -5.66 -8.96 -2.88
N SER A 138 -5.45 -10.24 -3.10
CA SER A 138 -4.35 -10.78 -3.91
C SER A 138 -2.96 -10.30 -3.47
N GLY A 139 -2.72 -10.18 -2.16
CA GLY A 139 -1.47 -9.69 -1.60
C GLY A 139 -0.34 -10.73 -1.64
N TYR A 140 0.89 -10.28 -1.89
CA TYR A 140 2.12 -11.10 -1.88
C TYR A 140 2.95 -10.75 -0.65
N PHE A 141 2.89 -11.60 0.38
CA PHE A 141 3.48 -11.34 1.70
C PHE A 141 4.50 -12.40 2.09
N SER A 142 5.04 -13.14 1.12
CA SER A 142 5.99 -14.22 1.37
C SER A 142 7.22 -13.74 2.14
N GLY A 143 7.54 -14.42 3.24
CA GLY A 143 8.69 -14.08 4.08
C GLY A 143 8.59 -12.75 4.82
N ALA A 144 7.45 -12.07 4.82
CA ALA A 144 7.27 -10.84 5.59
C ALA A 144 7.25 -11.12 7.10
N ASN A 145 7.74 -10.17 7.88
CA ASN A 145 7.73 -10.25 9.34
C ASN A 145 6.56 -9.43 9.92
N PHE A 146 5.54 -10.13 10.42
CA PHE A 146 4.39 -9.54 11.11
C PHE A 146 4.45 -9.75 12.63
N THR A 147 5.63 -9.97 13.21
CA THR A 147 5.77 -10.18 14.65
C THR A 147 5.04 -9.08 15.43
N ARG A 148 4.10 -9.46 16.29
CA ARG A 148 3.24 -8.59 17.11
C ARG A 148 2.41 -7.56 16.32
N ALA A 149 2.27 -7.70 15.02
CA ALA A 149 1.39 -6.84 14.23
C ALA A 149 -0.08 -7.04 14.63
N ASN A 150 -0.90 -6.00 14.46
CA ASN A 150 -2.31 -6.03 14.82
C ASN A 150 -3.22 -6.08 13.58
N PHE A 151 -3.82 -7.23 13.31
CA PHE A 151 -4.78 -7.47 12.22
C PHE A 151 -6.24 -7.47 12.71
N THR A 152 -6.54 -6.83 13.82
CA THR A 152 -7.93 -6.77 14.32
C THR A 152 -8.88 -6.27 13.23
N ASN A 153 -9.96 -7.03 12.96
CA ASN A 153 -10.95 -6.73 11.92
C ASN A 153 -10.39 -6.66 10.48
N ALA A 154 -9.18 -7.12 10.23
CA ALA A 154 -8.59 -7.14 8.89
C ALA A 154 -9.32 -8.15 7.98
N THR A 155 -9.29 -7.90 6.67
CA THR A 155 -9.78 -8.82 5.65
C THR A 155 -8.67 -9.09 4.64
N LEU A 156 -8.27 -10.35 4.53
CA LEU A 156 -7.29 -10.83 3.57
C LEU A 156 -7.98 -11.79 2.60
N LEU A 157 -7.92 -11.46 1.31
CA LEU A 157 -8.52 -12.26 0.24
C LEU A 157 -7.41 -12.72 -0.70
N VAL A 158 -7.28 -14.03 -0.94
CA VAL A 158 -6.34 -14.62 -1.91
C VAL A 158 -4.89 -14.16 -1.68
N ALA A 159 -4.47 -14.02 -0.44
CA ALA A 159 -3.11 -13.57 -0.10
C ALA A 159 -2.14 -14.75 0.09
N ASP A 160 -0.85 -14.53 -0.18
CA ASP A 160 0.23 -15.50 0.07
C ASP A 160 1.11 -15.05 1.24
N LEU A 161 0.98 -15.73 2.39
CA LEU A 161 1.79 -15.55 3.61
C LEU A 161 2.89 -16.60 3.75
N THR A 162 3.25 -17.33 2.69
CA THR A 162 4.23 -18.43 2.78
C THR A 162 5.53 -17.95 3.42
N GLY A 163 5.96 -18.62 4.50
CA GLY A 163 7.17 -18.28 5.22
C GLY A 163 7.14 -16.97 6.00
N ALA A 164 6.00 -16.29 6.07
CA ALA A 164 5.85 -15.10 6.90
C ALA A 164 5.92 -15.44 8.40
N ASP A 165 6.43 -14.52 9.21
CA ASP A 165 6.45 -14.66 10.67
C ASP A 165 5.22 -13.96 11.28
N LEU A 166 4.28 -14.75 11.82
CA LEU A 166 3.09 -14.29 12.52
C LEU A 166 3.21 -14.39 14.04
N THR A 167 4.42 -14.45 14.60
CA THR A 167 4.63 -14.62 16.05
C THR A 167 4.01 -13.45 16.83
N GLY A 168 3.07 -13.77 17.72
CA GLY A 168 2.39 -12.78 18.57
C GLY A 168 1.44 -11.85 17.83
N THR A 169 1.13 -12.11 16.56
CA THR A 169 0.17 -11.33 15.77
C THR A 169 -1.23 -11.40 16.37
N ASN A 170 -1.90 -10.26 16.50
CA ASN A 170 -3.30 -10.21 16.90
C ASN A 170 -4.21 -10.36 15.68
N LEU A 171 -4.92 -11.48 15.60
CA LEU A 171 -5.85 -11.82 14.51
C LEU A 171 -7.33 -11.73 14.93
N THR A 172 -7.65 -10.98 15.98
CA THR A 172 -9.03 -10.88 16.50
C THR A 172 -9.98 -10.36 15.41
N ASN A 173 -11.03 -11.14 15.12
CA ASN A 173 -12.01 -10.87 14.06
C ASN A 173 -11.41 -10.69 12.65
N ALA A 174 -10.17 -11.10 12.41
CA ALA A 174 -9.62 -11.09 11.07
C ALA A 174 -10.31 -12.16 10.21
N THR A 175 -10.61 -11.81 8.96
CA THR A 175 -11.23 -12.71 7.98
C THR A 175 -10.19 -13.11 6.93
N PHE A 176 -10.07 -14.42 6.68
CA PHE A 176 -9.17 -14.99 5.69
C PHE A 176 -9.99 -15.76 4.65
N VAL A 177 -9.83 -15.43 3.38
CA VAL A 177 -10.48 -16.15 2.27
C VAL A 177 -9.42 -16.58 1.28
N GLU A 178 -9.24 -17.88 1.12
CA GLU A 178 -8.25 -18.48 0.23
C GLU A 178 -6.81 -17.97 0.48
N VAL A 179 -6.47 -17.75 1.74
CA VAL A 179 -5.15 -17.25 2.14
C VAL A 179 -4.21 -18.44 2.36
N LYS A 180 -3.05 -18.39 1.70
CA LYS A 180 -1.99 -19.35 1.91
C LYS A 180 -1.18 -18.95 3.15
N MET A 181 -1.24 -19.78 4.19
CA MET A 181 -0.62 -19.54 5.50
C MET A 181 0.91 -19.79 5.45
N PRO A 182 1.67 -19.37 6.50
CA PRO A 182 3.13 -19.52 6.53
C PRO A 182 3.66 -20.93 6.27
N ASP A 183 2.92 -21.96 6.69
CA ASP A 183 3.25 -23.36 6.48
C ASP A 183 2.82 -23.93 5.12
N GLY A 184 2.26 -23.06 4.25
CA GLY A 184 1.76 -23.41 2.92
C GLY A 184 0.33 -23.97 2.91
N THR A 185 -0.35 -24.10 4.05
CA THR A 185 -1.75 -24.52 4.10
C THR A 185 -2.68 -23.39 3.63
N LEU A 186 -3.83 -23.75 3.06
CA LEU A 186 -4.86 -22.77 2.71
C LEU A 186 -5.81 -22.56 3.89
N ARG A 187 -6.07 -21.31 4.23
CA ARG A 187 -7.07 -20.91 5.21
C ARG A 187 -8.20 -20.13 4.54
N SER A 188 -9.43 -20.49 4.91
CA SER A 188 -10.61 -19.76 4.51
C SER A 188 -11.64 -19.80 5.63
N ASP A 189 -11.91 -18.64 6.25
CA ASP A 189 -12.84 -18.53 7.38
C ASP A 189 -14.31 -18.56 6.93
N ASN A 190 -14.57 -18.64 5.63
CA ASN A 190 -15.91 -18.86 5.07
C ASN A 190 -16.35 -20.33 5.09
N CYS A 191 -15.51 -21.26 5.50
CA CYS A 191 -15.95 -22.63 5.76
C CYS A 191 -16.59 -22.67 7.14
N GLY A 192 -17.87 -22.98 7.20
CA GLY A 192 -18.58 -23.22 8.46
C GLY A 192 -17.86 -24.25 9.34
N PRO A 193 -18.16 -24.31 10.66
CA PRO A 193 -17.53 -25.27 11.54
C PRO A 193 -17.71 -26.70 10.96
N PRO A 194 -16.67 -27.57 11.00
CA PRO A 194 -15.59 -27.64 11.96
C PRO A 194 -14.17 -27.28 11.44
N TYR A 195 -14.03 -26.60 10.32
CA TYR A 195 -12.73 -26.40 9.67
C TYR A 195 -12.05 -25.08 10.02
N CYS A 196 -12.68 -24.21 10.79
CA CYS A 196 -12.04 -23.05 11.37
C CYS A 196 -11.38 -23.50 12.68
N VAL A 197 -10.11 -23.85 12.61
CA VAL A 197 -9.30 -24.13 13.81
C VAL A 197 -8.74 -22.79 14.29
N PRO A 198 -8.87 -22.48 15.62
CA PRO A 198 -8.38 -21.22 16.19
C PRO A 198 -6.88 -21.07 16.11
#